data_11bcd9adbac0354d39a7add6ed22daa2
#
_entry.id   11bcd9adbac0354d39a7add6ed22daa2
#
_cell.length_a   1.000
_cell.length_b   1.000
_cell.length_c   1.000
_cell.angle_alpha   90.00
_cell.angle_beta   90.00
_cell.angle_gamma   90.00
#
_symmetry.space_group_name_H-M   'P 1'
#
loop_
_entity.id
_entity.type
_entity.pdbx_description
1 polymer ?
#
loop_
_entity_poly.entity_id
_entity_poly.type
_entity_poly.pdbx_seq_one_letter_code
_entity_poly.pdbx_strand_id
1 'polypeptide(L)'
;AGTMSLGAFCLYKRFYVEDAIRNALEERNENGADPEVRNIKDGSILVELYCHTDRSLLQFVDDLEAEKVKHRLQEEFCKIGFNRRLDVTIRNAKEVYKKVQEIR
;
A
#
# COMPACT_ATOMS: atom_id res chain seq x y z
N ALA A 1 -10.60 25.37 11.96
CA ALA A 1 -10.08 24.01 12.11
C ALA A 1 -9.03 23.75 11.03
N GLY A 2 -7.84 23.45 11.43
CA GLY A 2 -6.75 23.13 10.52
C GLY A 2 -6.90 21.74 9.90
N THR A 3 -6.26 21.55 8.75
CA THR A 3 -6.14 20.23 8.15
C THR A 3 -4.96 19.50 8.78
N MET A 4 -5.19 18.25 9.16
CA MET A 4 -4.16 17.40 9.71
C MET A 4 -3.28 16.87 8.59
N SER A 5 -1.96 16.89 8.75
CA SER A 5 -1.04 16.26 7.79
C SER A 5 -1.20 14.74 7.84
N LEU A 6 -0.77 14.06 6.79
CA LEU A 6 -0.82 12.59 6.76
C LEU A 6 -0.02 11.98 7.92
N GLY A 7 1.17 12.52 8.20
CA GLY A 7 1.99 12.05 9.32
C GLY A 7 1.29 12.20 10.66
N ALA A 8 0.69 13.36 10.92
CA ALA A 8 -0.06 13.60 12.15
C ALA A 8 -1.30 12.71 12.25
N PHE A 9 -2.01 12.53 11.15
CA PHE A 9 -3.17 11.64 11.09
C PHE A 9 -2.78 10.19 11.39
N CYS A 10 -1.67 9.73 10.85
CA CYS A 10 -1.16 8.37 11.10
C CYS A 10 -0.83 8.15 12.57
N LEU A 11 -0.23 9.12 13.24
CA LEU A 11 0.05 9.03 14.68
C LEU A 11 -1.23 8.99 15.49
N TYR A 12 -2.19 9.85 15.14
CA TYR A 12 -3.45 9.97 15.86
C TYR A 12 -4.33 8.72 15.69
N LYS A 13 -4.36 8.14 14.48
CA LYS A 13 -5.22 6.99 14.15
C LYS A 13 -4.42 5.77 13.71
N ARG A 14 -3.31 5.51 14.38
CA ARG A 14 -2.34 4.49 13.97
C ARG A 14 -2.95 3.12 13.68
N PHE A 15 -3.78 2.59 14.56
CA PHE A 15 -4.38 1.27 14.36
C PHE A 15 -5.32 1.24 13.16
N TYR A 16 -6.09 2.29 12.97
CA TYR A 16 -7.01 2.39 11.83
C TYR A 16 -6.26 2.54 10.52
N VAL A 17 -5.15 3.28 10.52
CA VAL A 17 -4.30 3.44 9.33
C VAL A 17 -3.64 2.12 8.95
N GLU A 18 -3.11 1.37 9.90
CA GLU A 18 -2.53 0.07 9.64
C GLU A 18 -3.55 -0.89 9.04
N ASP A 19 -4.75 -0.95 9.59
CA ASP A 19 -5.84 -1.77 9.05
C ASP A 19 -6.24 -1.33 7.64
N ALA A 20 -6.34 -0.03 7.41
CA ALA A 20 -6.66 0.51 6.09
C ALA A 20 -5.63 0.11 5.03
N ILE A 21 -4.35 0.19 5.37
CA ILE A 21 -3.26 -0.19 4.46
C ILE A 21 -3.32 -1.70 4.17
N ARG A 22 -3.50 -2.53 5.19
CA ARG A 22 -3.61 -3.97 5.01
C ARG A 22 -4.82 -4.33 4.15
N ASN A 23 -5.97 -3.73 4.41
CA ASN A 23 -7.18 -3.98 3.62
C ASN A 23 -7.02 -3.58 2.15
N ALA A 24 -6.26 -2.52 1.89
CA ALA A 24 -6.04 -2.04 0.53
C ALA A 24 -5.00 -2.86 -0.24
N LEU A 25 -3.95 -3.34 0.43
CA LEU A 25 -2.77 -3.91 -0.22
C LEU A 25 -2.65 -5.43 -0.11
N GLU A 26 -3.14 -6.04 0.98
CA GLU A 26 -3.04 -7.49 1.15
C GLU A 26 -4.15 -8.22 0.43
N GLU A 27 -3.80 -9.34 -0.23
CA GLU A 27 -4.76 -10.33 -0.65
C GLU A 27 -4.54 -11.59 0.20
N ARG A 28 -5.57 -11.98 0.94
CA ARG A 28 -5.50 -13.15 1.79
C ARG A 28 -6.14 -14.35 1.11
N ASN A 29 -5.48 -15.49 1.22
CA ASN A 29 -5.97 -16.77 0.73
C ASN A 29 -5.76 -17.85 1.80
N GLU A 30 -6.02 -19.11 1.47
CA GLU A 30 -5.89 -20.24 2.41
C GLU A 30 -4.47 -20.39 2.95
N ASN A 31 -3.47 -19.96 2.20
CA ASN A 31 -2.04 -20.10 2.54
C ASN A 31 -1.46 -18.86 3.20
N GLY A 32 -2.27 -17.84 3.49
CA GLY A 32 -1.84 -16.60 4.08
C GLY A 32 -2.07 -15.38 3.17
N ALA A 33 -1.27 -14.34 3.34
CA ALA A 33 -1.38 -13.12 2.56
C ALA A 33 -0.32 -13.07 1.44
N ASP A 34 -0.74 -12.74 0.22
CA ASP A 34 0.16 -12.54 -0.92
C ASP A 34 -0.47 -11.53 -1.91
N PRO A 35 -0.05 -10.28 -1.95
CA PRO A 35 1.06 -9.69 -1.20
C PRO A 35 0.77 -9.55 0.30
N GLU A 36 1.83 -9.51 1.08
CA GLU A 36 1.79 -9.39 2.53
C GLU A 36 2.40 -8.06 2.97
N VAL A 37 1.71 -7.33 3.83
CA VAL A 37 2.24 -6.13 4.48
C VAL A 37 3.01 -6.54 5.72
N ARG A 38 4.34 -6.36 5.72
CA ARG A 38 5.19 -6.78 6.83
C ARG A 38 5.49 -5.67 7.81
N ASN A 39 5.60 -4.44 7.31
CA ASN A 39 5.97 -3.34 8.18
C ASN A 39 5.38 -2.03 7.65
N ILE A 40 4.96 -1.17 8.55
CA ILE A 40 4.45 0.15 8.24
C ILE A 40 5.19 1.13 9.15
N LYS A 41 5.98 2.02 8.55
CA LYS A 41 6.75 3.02 9.28
C LYS A 41 6.06 4.37 9.25
N ASP A 42 6.14 5.08 10.37
CA ASP A 42 5.53 6.41 10.54
C ASP A 42 6.28 7.50 9.75
N GLY A 43 5.67 8.66 9.64
CA GLY A 43 6.21 9.80 8.93
C GLY A 43 5.57 9.92 7.54
N SER A 44 6.37 10.01 6.48
CA SER A 44 5.87 9.68 5.15
C SER A 44 5.70 8.17 5.16
N ILE A 45 4.47 7.67 5.05
CA ILE A 45 4.18 6.26 5.26
C ILE A 45 5.03 5.39 4.33
N LEU A 46 5.92 4.60 4.91
CA LEU A 46 6.67 3.59 4.20
C LEU A 46 6.10 2.22 4.56
N VAL A 47 5.62 1.52 3.55
CA VAL A 47 5.04 0.18 3.69
C VAL A 47 5.99 -0.83 3.08
N GLU A 48 6.40 -1.82 3.86
CA GLU A 48 7.13 -2.97 3.35
C GLU A 48 6.13 -4.02 2.91
N LEU A 49 6.01 -4.19 1.59
CA LEU A 49 5.12 -5.15 0.97
C LEU A 49 5.95 -6.30 0.40
N TYR A 50 5.59 -7.51 0.77
CA TYR A 50 6.28 -8.70 0.30
C TYR A 50 5.36 -9.51 -0.61
N CYS A 51 5.79 -9.72 -1.85
CA CYS A 51 5.10 -10.58 -2.80
C CYS A 51 5.76 -11.96 -2.79
N HIS A 52 5.03 -12.97 -2.34
CA HIS A 52 5.57 -14.33 -2.20
C HIS A 52 5.69 -15.06 -3.53
N THR A 53 4.88 -14.69 -4.52
CA THR A 53 4.86 -15.32 -5.84
C THR A 53 5.09 -14.29 -6.94
N ASP A 54 5.59 -14.76 -8.07
CA ASP A 54 5.75 -13.91 -9.26
C ASP A 54 4.41 -13.37 -9.73
N ARG A 55 3.37 -14.18 -9.66
CA ARG A 55 2.01 -13.78 -10.02
C ARG A 55 1.53 -12.59 -9.17
N SER A 56 1.75 -12.65 -7.89
CA SER A 56 1.39 -11.58 -6.95
C SER A 56 2.14 -10.29 -7.29
N LEU A 57 3.43 -10.38 -7.57
CA LEU A 57 4.25 -9.23 -7.95
C LEU A 57 3.75 -8.59 -9.25
N LEU A 58 3.50 -9.39 -10.27
CA LEU A 58 3.01 -8.89 -11.56
C LEU A 58 1.64 -8.23 -11.42
N GLN A 59 0.74 -8.85 -10.67
CA GLN A 59 -0.59 -8.29 -10.42
C GLN A 59 -0.51 -6.97 -9.66
N PHE A 60 0.35 -6.90 -8.63
CA PHE A 60 0.53 -5.67 -7.87
C PHE A 60 1.07 -4.53 -8.74
N VAL A 61 2.07 -4.79 -9.56
CA VAL A 61 2.65 -3.79 -10.45
C VAL A 61 1.63 -3.31 -11.48
N ASP A 62 0.86 -4.22 -12.07
CA ASP A 62 -0.21 -3.86 -13.01
C ASP A 62 -1.28 -2.98 -12.34
N ASP A 63 -1.69 -3.34 -11.14
CA ASP A 63 -2.66 -2.57 -10.36
C ASP A 63 -2.11 -1.18 -9.98
N LEU A 64 -0.84 -1.11 -9.66
CA LEU A 64 -0.19 0.16 -9.34
C LEU A 64 -0.15 1.08 -10.58
N GLU A 65 0.23 0.57 -11.73
CA GLU A 65 0.27 1.32 -12.98
C GLU A 65 -1.13 1.78 -13.43
N ALA A 66 -2.15 0.97 -13.18
CA ALA A 66 -3.54 1.30 -13.48
C ALA A 66 -4.20 2.18 -12.41
N GLU A 67 -3.44 2.63 -11.40
CA GLU A 67 -3.90 3.44 -10.26
C GLU A 67 -4.94 2.74 -9.37
N LYS A 68 -5.13 1.44 -9.52
CA LYS A 68 -6.06 0.65 -8.68
C LYS A 68 -5.62 0.60 -7.23
N VAL A 69 -4.31 0.47 -6.99
CA VAL A 69 -3.73 0.49 -5.64
C VAL A 69 -4.03 1.82 -4.95
N LYS A 70 -3.80 2.92 -5.65
CA LYS A 70 -4.09 4.26 -5.16
C LYS A 70 -5.56 4.43 -4.81
N HIS A 71 -6.46 3.98 -5.68
CA HIS A 71 -7.91 4.04 -5.43
C HIS A 71 -8.32 3.24 -4.20
N ARG A 72 -7.80 2.03 -4.04
CA ARG A 72 -8.10 1.20 -2.86
C ARG A 72 -7.63 1.85 -1.58
N LEU A 73 -6.41 2.39 -1.58
CA LEU A 73 -5.87 3.12 -0.42
C LEU A 73 -6.70 4.36 -0.12
N GLN A 74 -7.07 5.11 -1.15
CA GLN A 74 -7.89 6.31 -1.00
C GLN A 74 -9.25 5.99 -0.39
N GLU A 75 -9.91 4.93 -0.84
CA GLU A 75 -11.19 4.48 -0.30
C GLU A 75 -11.08 4.08 1.17
N GLU A 76 -10.08 3.28 1.51
CA GLU A 76 -9.86 2.82 2.89
C GLU A 76 -9.55 3.98 3.83
N PHE A 77 -8.74 4.94 3.38
CA PHE A 77 -8.42 6.12 4.18
C PHE A 77 -9.64 7.03 4.35
N CYS A 78 -10.48 7.16 3.34
CA CYS A 78 -11.74 7.90 3.45
C CYS A 78 -12.65 7.31 4.52
N LYS A 79 -12.72 5.99 4.62
CA LYS A 79 -13.54 5.30 5.63
C LYS A 79 -13.13 5.64 7.05
N ILE A 80 -11.86 5.93 7.28
CA ILE A 80 -11.34 6.28 8.61
C ILE A 80 -11.22 7.79 8.83
N GLY A 81 -11.69 8.59 7.89
CA GLY A 81 -11.80 10.04 8.03
C GLY A 81 -10.71 10.86 7.37
N PHE A 82 -9.83 10.25 6.58
CA PHE A 82 -8.81 10.98 5.84
C PHE A 82 -9.25 11.17 4.39
N ASN A 83 -9.64 12.41 4.05
CA ASN A 83 -10.24 12.73 2.75
C ASN A 83 -9.30 13.47 1.80
N ARG A 84 -8.00 13.52 2.11
CA ARG A 84 -7.01 14.17 1.25
C ARG A 84 -6.45 13.20 0.24
N ARG A 85 -5.96 13.76 -0.87
CA ARG A 85 -5.35 12.97 -1.94
C ARG A 85 -4.08 12.28 -1.46
N LEU A 86 -3.94 11.00 -1.81
CA LEU A 86 -2.75 10.21 -1.53
C LEU A 86 -1.90 10.09 -2.79
N ASP A 87 -0.59 10.15 -2.62
CA ASP A 87 0.37 9.81 -3.66
C ASP A 87 1.06 8.50 -3.29
N VAL A 88 1.15 7.59 -4.26
CA VAL A 88 1.73 6.26 -4.05
C VAL A 88 2.88 6.06 -5.02
N THR A 89 4.05 5.74 -4.48
CA THR A 89 5.24 5.48 -5.28
C THR A 89 5.97 4.24 -4.76
N ILE A 90 6.75 3.60 -5.63
CA ILE A 90 7.64 2.51 -5.25
C ILE A 90 9.03 3.10 -4.99
N ARG A 91 9.56 2.90 -3.79
CA ARG A 91 10.87 3.43 -3.41
C ARG A 91 12.03 2.75 -4.16
N ASN A 92 11.94 1.43 -4.33
CA ASN A 92 12.94 0.62 -5.05
C ASN A 92 12.47 0.25 -6.46
N ALA A 93 11.93 1.21 -7.19
CA ALA A 93 11.29 0.99 -8.49
C ALA A 93 12.19 0.26 -9.49
N LYS A 94 13.48 0.61 -9.56
CA LYS A 94 14.41 -0.03 -10.49
C LYS A 94 14.52 -1.53 -10.27
N GLU A 95 14.64 -1.95 -9.01
CA GLU A 95 14.73 -3.37 -8.66
C GLU A 95 13.44 -4.12 -8.98
N VAL A 96 12.31 -3.50 -8.65
CA VAL A 96 10.99 -4.09 -8.90
C VAL A 96 10.74 -4.28 -10.39
N TYR A 97 10.97 -3.25 -11.20
CA TYR A 97 10.76 -3.34 -12.64
C TYR A 97 11.74 -4.27 -13.32
N LYS A 98 12.98 -4.35 -12.84
CA LYS A 98 13.95 -5.33 -13.33
C LYS A 98 13.43 -6.76 -13.09
N LYS A 99 12.93 -7.03 -11.89
CA LYS A 99 12.37 -8.34 -11.56
C LYS A 99 11.16 -8.68 -12.44
N VAL A 100 10.29 -7.70 -12.66
CA VAL A 100 9.13 -7.87 -13.54
C VAL A 100 9.56 -8.24 -14.96
N GLN A 101 10.58 -7.59 -15.49
CA GLN A 101 11.12 -7.90 -16.81
C GLN A 101 11.72 -9.32 -16.88
N GLU A 102 12.38 -9.76 -15.83
CA GLU A 102 12.94 -11.11 -15.75
C GLU A 102 11.84 -12.19 -15.75
N ILE A 103 10.68 -11.89 -15.15
CA ILE A 103 9.54 -12.81 -15.11
C ILE A 103 8.83 -12.85 -16.46
N ARG A 104 8.70 -11.72 -17.11
CA ARG A 104 8.07 -11.59 -18.43
C ARG A 104 9.07 -11.94 -19.53
#